data_31634207c3e3bbb4212ba61a8fa06d71
#
_entry.id   31634207c3e3bbb4212ba61a8fa06d71
#
_cell.length_a   1.000
_cell.length_b   1.000
_cell.length_c   1.000
_cell.angle_alpha   90.00
_cell.angle_beta   90.00
_cell.angle_gamma   90.00
#
_symmetry.space_group_name_H-M   'P 1'
#
loop_
_entity.id
_entity.type
_entity.pdbx_description
1 polymer ?
#
loop_
_entity_poly.entity_id
_entity_poly.type
_entity_poly.pdbx_seq_one_letter_code
_entity_poly.pdbx_strand_id
1 'polypeptide(L)'
;MKLIIKTISLFIGLLISSSVFALQGLNVITITTDDPQGYVKWLTDAQPIFQKAQGDRVMAQGICSPTAGGSEANEHYVWSFAPSQAAMFGGNSMFEDKDVQRSLKRIASKREVIRRDAYYVAKGDSVGDAGTTNANYNLVSRTNDVSGYIKALTNMEAAAARNGFDDISVALYVSVASGDRAGTVMASVQAPNGDRLGAFFDQRESSWMTESMSTFDGIRQPVIDFMMQCTTLSVNN
;
A
#
# COMPACT_ATOMS: atom_id res chain seq x y z
N MET A 1 18.99 44.29 -59.82
CA MET A 1 18.29 44.39 -58.53
C MET A 1 17.94 42.96 -58.12
N LYS A 2 18.74 42.31 -57.17
CA LYS A 2 18.57 40.91 -56.75
C LYS A 2 17.87 40.92 -55.43
N LEU A 3 16.66 40.36 -55.37
CA LEU A 3 15.86 40.20 -54.21
C LEU A 3 16.37 38.95 -53.45
N ILE A 4 16.89 39.15 -52.24
CA ILE A 4 17.33 38.07 -51.36
C ILE A 4 16.15 37.74 -50.44
N ILE A 5 15.51 36.60 -50.65
CA ILE A 5 14.49 36.04 -49.78
C ILE A 5 15.20 35.31 -48.66
N LYS A 6 15.14 35.86 -47.43
CA LYS A 6 15.61 35.18 -46.22
C LYS A 6 14.50 34.25 -45.74
N THR A 7 14.72 32.96 -45.89
CA THR A 7 13.88 31.90 -45.31
C THR A 7 14.21 31.77 -43.83
N ILE A 8 13.31 32.21 -42.97
CA ILE A 8 13.39 31.99 -41.50
C ILE A 8 12.78 30.62 -41.24
N SER A 9 13.64 29.64 -41.01
CA SER A 9 13.20 28.31 -40.50
C SER A 9 12.81 28.43 -39.03
N LEU A 10 11.52 28.40 -38.76
CA LEU A 10 10.97 28.35 -37.40
C LEU A 10 11.09 26.90 -36.89
N PHE A 11 12.11 26.62 -36.08
CA PHE A 11 12.24 25.38 -35.37
C PHE A 11 11.22 25.39 -34.18
N ILE A 12 10.03 24.85 -34.43
CA ILE A 12 9.09 24.53 -33.34
C ILE A 12 9.61 23.24 -32.66
N GLY A 13 10.41 23.42 -31.61
CA GLY A 13 10.75 22.31 -30.73
C GLY A 13 9.49 21.83 -29.99
N LEU A 14 8.94 20.70 -30.43
CA LEU A 14 7.95 19.96 -29.66
C LEU A 14 8.64 19.52 -28.34
N LEU A 15 8.43 20.27 -27.27
CA LEU A 15 8.67 19.80 -25.91
C LEU A 15 7.62 18.74 -25.63
N ILE A 16 7.94 17.47 -25.93
CA ILE A 16 7.21 16.32 -25.41
C ILE A 16 7.52 16.30 -23.92
N SER A 17 6.73 17.01 -23.12
CA SER A 17 6.70 16.82 -21.69
C SER A 17 6.16 15.42 -21.43
N SER A 18 7.05 14.44 -21.30
CA SER A 18 6.70 13.16 -20.70
C SER A 18 6.20 13.46 -19.29
N SER A 19 4.89 13.42 -19.10
CA SER A 19 4.29 13.43 -17.78
C SER A 19 4.80 12.17 -17.06
N VAL A 20 5.83 12.35 -16.24
CA VAL A 20 6.27 11.33 -15.32
C VAL A 20 5.14 11.20 -14.28
N PHE A 21 4.31 10.17 -14.43
CA PHE A 21 3.33 9.85 -13.38
C PHE A 21 4.09 9.56 -12.10
N ALA A 22 3.83 10.37 -11.08
CA ALA A 22 4.44 10.17 -9.77
C ALA A 22 3.93 8.84 -9.19
N LEU A 23 4.86 7.96 -8.79
CA LEU A 23 4.50 6.70 -8.14
C LEU A 23 3.94 7.00 -6.74
N GLN A 24 2.76 6.48 -6.46
CA GLN A 24 2.17 6.55 -5.13
C GLN A 24 3.08 5.89 -4.09
N GLY A 25 3.03 6.39 -2.86
CA GLY A 25 3.76 5.86 -1.73
C GLY A 25 2.84 5.22 -0.71
N LEU A 26 3.34 4.17 -0.05
CA LEU A 26 2.71 3.55 1.11
C LEU A 26 3.69 3.59 2.27
N ASN A 27 3.32 4.26 3.37
CA ASN A 27 3.98 4.13 4.67
C ASN A 27 3.24 3.13 5.54
N VAL A 28 4.00 2.30 6.24
CA VAL A 28 3.49 1.39 7.27
C VAL A 28 4.28 1.57 8.55
N ILE A 29 3.59 1.87 9.65
CA ILE A 29 4.16 1.92 10.99
C ILE A 29 3.69 0.69 11.73
N THR A 30 4.61 -0.22 12.03
CA THR A 30 4.34 -1.39 12.86
C THR A 30 4.46 -1.00 14.33
N ILE A 31 3.41 -1.28 15.10
CA ILE A 31 3.36 -1.05 16.54
C ILE A 31 2.93 -2.31 17.27
N THR A 32 3.29 -2.41 18.54
CA THR A 32 2.68 -3.35 19.49
C THR A 32 1.92 -2.58 20.54
N THR A 33 0.82 -3.15 21.03
CA THR A 33 0.01 -2.58 22.11
C THR A 33 -0.76 -3.65 22.86
N ASP A 34 -0.86 -3.51 24.19
CA ASP A 34 -1.69 -4.37 25.03
C ASP A 34 -3.15 -3.90 25.10
N ASP A 35 -3.47 -2.74 24.52
CA ASP A 35 -4.81 -2.17 24.42
C ASP A 35 -5.17 -1.83 22.97
N PRO A 36 -5.41 -2.86 22.10
CA PRO A 36 -5.69 -2.64 20.68
C PRO A 36 -6.91 -1.76 20.45
N GLN A 37 -7.99 -1.97 21.20
CA GLN A 37 -9.24 -1.21 21.05
C GLN A 37 -9.05 0.26 21.45
N GLY A 38 -8.36 0.50 22.56
CA GLY A 38 -8.02 1.85 23.00
C GLY A 38 -7.08 2.56 22.03
N TYR A 39 -6.16 1.81 21.40
CA TYR A 39 -5.27 2.35 20.37
C TYR A 39 -6.03 2.73 19.09
N VAL A 40 -6.91 1.86 18.58
CA VAL A 40 -7.76 2.16 17.40
C VAL A 40 -8.65 3.36 17.68
N LYS A 41 -9.30 3.40 18.86
CA LYS A 41 -10.10 4.55 19.26
C LYS A 41 -9.29 5.85 19.28
N TRP A 42 -8.11 5.84 19.92
CA TRP A 42 -7.23 7.01 19.94
C TRP A 42 -6.82 7.43 18.53
N LEU A 43 -6.46 6.49 17.66
CA LEU A 43 -6.05 6.78 16.28
C LEU A 43 -7.19 7.42 15.49
N THR A 44 -8.42 6.92 15.66
CA THR A 44 -9.63 7.47 15.05
C THR A 44 -9.91 8.90 15.56
N ASP A 45 -9.86 9.10 16.87
CA ASP A 45 -10.09 10.42 17.49
C ASP A 45 -9.01 11.45 17.09
N ALA A 46 -7.79 11.00 16.78
CA ALA A 46 -6.67 11.84 16.37
C ALA A 46 -6.62 12.14 14.86
N GLN A 47 -7.44 11.47 14.04
CA GLN A 47 -7.46 11.66 12.57
C GLN A 47 -7.55 13.14 12.14
N PRO A 48 -8.45 13.97 12.69
CA PRO A 48 -8.54 15.38 12.28
C PRO A 48 -7.24 16.15 12.51
N ILE A 49 -6.47 15.80 13.57
CA ILE A 49 -5.19 16.43 13.89
C ILE A 49 -4.14 16.02 12.84
N PHE A 50 -4.08 14.71 12.52
CA PHE A 50 -3.15 14.20 11.53
C PHE A 50 -3.47 14.73 10.12
N GLN A 51 -4.73 14.68 9.70
CA GLN A 51 -5.16 15.22 8.40
C GLN A 51 -4.80 16.70 8.23
N LYS A 52 -5.04 17.53 9.25
CA LYS A 52 -4.66 18.93 9.24
C LYS A 52 -3.15 19.14 9.06
N ALA A 53 -2.33 18.34 9.76
CA ALA A 53 -0.87 18.45 9.70
C ALA A 53 -0.27 17.89 8.41
N GLN A 54 -0.91 16.89 7.80
CA GLN A 54 -0.47 16.25 6.56
C GLN A 54 -0.94 16.97 5.31
N GLY A 55 -2.13 17.60 5.34
CA GLY A 55 -2.77 18.22 4.18
C GLY A 55 -2.89 17.24 3.01
N ASP A 56 -2.61 17.68 1.79
CA ASP A 56 -2.72 16.92 0.55
C ASP A 56 -1.63 15.84 0.37
N ARG A 57 -0.75 15.66 1.37
CA ARG A 57 0.32 14.66 1.30
C ARG A 57 -0.13 13.24 1.57
N VAL A 58 -1.34 13.07 2.10
CA VAL A 58 -1.92 11.76 2.39
C VAL A 58 -3.28 11.64 1.75
N MET A 59 -3.49 10.57 0.99
CA MET A 59 -4.74 10.24 0.30
C MET A 59 -5.68 9.45 1.19
N ALA A 60 -5.14 8.48 1.92
CA ALA A 60 -5.92 7.61 2.80
C ALA A 60 -5.06 7.08 3.94
N GLN A 61 -5.70 6.77 5.06
CA GLN A 61 -5.06 6.18 6.24
C GLN A 61 -5.95 5.10 6.85
N GLY A 62 -5.31 4.13 7.48
CA GLY A 62 -6.03 3.09 8.19
C GLY A 62 -5.13 2.29 9.13
N ILE A 63 -5.71 1.25 9.66
CA ILE A 63 -5.06 0.31 10.57
C ILE A 63 -5.43 -1.12 10.20
N CYS A 64 -4.46 -2.01 10.29
CA CYS A 64 -4.67 -3.44 10.12
C CYS A 64 -4.22 -4.17 11.39
N SER A 65 -4.97 -5.20 11.75
CA SER A 65 -4.67 -6.10 12.86
C SER A 65 -4.47 -7.51 12.32
N PRO A 66 -3.35 -8.17 12.59
CA PRO A 66 -3.13 -9.56 12.19
C PRO A 66 -4.21 -10.49 12.75
N THR A 67 -4.65 -11.42 11.93
CA THR A 67 -5.56 -12.52 12.31
C THR A 67 -4.87 -13.87 12.27
N ALA A 68 -3.79 -13.98 11.47
CA ALA A 68 -2.91 -15.16 11.42
C ALA A 68 -1.54 -14.74 10.85
N GLY A 69 -0.49 -15.46 11.20
CA GLY A 69 0.89 -15.09 10.85
C GLY A 69 1.33 -13.83 11.62
N GLY A 70 2.35 -13.15 11.16
CA GLY A 70 2.93 -12.00 11.84
C GLY A 70 4.19 -12.36 12.60
N SER A 71 4.93 -11.33 13.05
CA SER A 71 6.22 -11.51 13.71
C SER A 71 6.10 -11.52 15.24
N GLU A 72 5.17 -10.73 15.79
CA GLU A 72 5.02 -10.50 17.21
C GLU A 72 3.55 -10.56 17.62
N ALA A 73 3.31 -10.98 18.87
CA ALA A 73 1.99 -10.88 19.49
C ALA A 73 1.59 -9.40 19.65
N ASN A 74 0.30 -9.09 19.47
CA ASN A 74 -0.25 -7.73 19.59
C ASN A 74 0.33 -6.70 18.59
N GLU A 75 0.88 -7.17 17.47
CA GLU A 75 1.35 -6.32 16.38
C GLU A 75 0.18 -5.72 15.61
N HIS A 76 0.30 -4.44 15.22
CA HIS A 76 -0.68 -3.74 14.38
C HIS A 76 0.07 -2.89 13.36
N TYR A 77 -0.57 -2.65 12.20
CA TYR A 77 0.01 -1.91 11.09
C TYR A 77 -0.81 -0.65 10.81
N VAL A 78 -0.29 0.51 11.17
CA VAL A 78 -0.88 1.80 10.78
C VAL A 78 -0.33 2.17 9.42
N TRP A 79 -1.20 2.28 8.43
CA TRP A 79 -0.81 2.55 7.05
C TRP A 79 -1.31 3.91 6.58
N SER A 80 -0.59 4.50 5.62
CA SER A 80 -1.00 5.70 4.90
C SER A 80 -0.52 5.67 3.47
N PHE A 81 -1.43 6.01 2.54
CA PHE A 81 -1.12 6.23 1.13
C PHE A 81 -0.86 7.69 0.84
N ALA A 82 0.16 7.97 0.03
CA ALA A 82 0.53 9.30 -0.44
C ALA A 82 0.47 9.36 -1.98
N PRO A 83 0.13 10.52 -2.58
CA PRO A 83 0.01 10.66 -4.03
C PRO A 83 1.36 10.55 -4.77
N SER A 84 2.47 10.66 -4.04
CA SER A 84 3.81 10.50 -4.59
C SER A 84 4.82 10.13 -3.52
N GLN A 85 6.00 9.64 -3.93
CA GLN A 85 7.14 9.42 -3.01
C GLN A 85 7.58 10.74 -2.33
N ALA A 86 7.57 11.86 -3.06
CA ALA A 86 7.89 13.17 -2.49
C ALA A 86 6.89 13.58 -1.39
N ALA A 87 5.58 13.37 -1.61
CA ALA A 87 4.55 13.61 -0.61
C ALA A 87 4.74 12.69 0.60
N MET A 88 5.04 11.41 0.38
CA MET A 88 5.26 10.42 1.42
C MET A 88 6.43 10.81 2.34
N PHE A 89 7.60 11.10 1.77
CA PHE A 89 8.77 11.48 2.58
C PHE A 89 8.63 12.87 3.20
N GLY A 90 8.02 13.83 2.46
CA GLY A 90 7.73 15.18 2.99
C GLY A 90 6.68 15.18 4.09
N GLY A 91 5.80 14.18 4.14
CA GLY A 91 4.77 14.02 5.19
C GLY A 91 5.35 13.82 6.59
N ASN A 92 6.59 13.40 6.73
CA ASN A 92 7.25 13.25 8.03
C ASN A 92 7.35 14.58 8.81
N SER A 93 7.28 15.73 8.14
CA SER A 93 7.24 17.05 8.82
C SER A 93 6.03 17.22 9.76
N MET A 94 4.97 16.40 9.59
CA MET A 94 3.83 16.40 10.52
C MET A 94 4.24 16.11 11.97
N PHE A 95 5.31 15.36 12.19
CA PHE A 95 5.79 15.06 13.54
C PHE A 95 6.40 16.28 14.27
N GLU A 96 6.64 17.39 13.56
CA GLU A 96 7.06 18.67 14.12
C GLU A 96 5.87 19.53 14.58
N ASP A 97 4.64 19.19 14.14
CA ASP A 97 3.41 19.88 14.55
C ASP A 97 3.12 19.64 16.04
N LYS A 98 2.82 20.73 16.77
CA LYS A 98 2.62 20.69 18.24
C LYS A 98 1.40 19.90 18.66
N ASP A 99 0.33 19.92 17.85
CA ASP A 99 -0.91 19.18 18.16
C ASP A 99 -0.72 17.70 17.90
N VAL A 100 0.01 17.33 16.83
CA VAL A 100 0.45 15.95 16.57
C VAL A 100 1.32 15.44 17.72
N GLN A 101 2.33 16.20 18.14
CA GLN A 101 3.20 15.81 19.26
C GLN A 101 2.42 15.62 20.56
N ARG A 102 1.45 16.51 20.84
CA ARG A 102 0.59 16.39 22.03
C ARG A 102 -0.28 15.15 21.95
N SER A 103 -0.86 14.84 20.80
CA SER A 103 -1.63 13.60 20.58
C SER A 103 -0.78 12.35 20.77
N LEU A 104 0.42 12.32 20.17
CA LEU A 104 1.34 11.19 20.28
C LEU A 104 1.81 10.95 21.74
N LYS A 105 2.00 11.99 22.52
CA LYS A 105 2.37 11.87 23.96
C LYS A 105 1.31 11.14 24.78
N ARG A 106 0.01 11.26 24.42
CA ARG A 106 -1.08 10.59 25.15
C ARG A 106 -1.07 9.09 24.99
N ILE A 107 -0.49 8.58 23.90
CA ILE A 107 -0.46 7.16 23.58
C ILE A 107 0.93 6.54 23.75
N ALA A 108 1.95 7.34 24.01
CA ALA A 108 3.35 6.90 24.01
C ALA A 108 3.63 5.74 24.99
N SER A 109 2.97 5.73 26.17
CA SER A 109 3.14 4.67 27.18
C SER A 109 2.30 3.41 26.93
N LYS A 110 1.42 3.42 25.91
CA LYS A 110 0.50 2.31 25.60
C LYS A 110 0.86 1.58 24.32
N ARG A 111 1.93 1.98 23.66
CA ARG A 111 2.41 1.35 22.42
C ARG A 111 3.92 1.40 22.33
N GLU A 112 4.47 0.46 21.60
CA GLU A 112 5.84 0.52 21.11
C GLU A 112 5.83 0.60 19.57
N VAL A 113 6.69 1.44 18.99
CA VAL A 113 6.89 1.50 17.54
C VAL A 113 8.03 0.55 17.20
N ILE A 114 7.71 -0.56 16.57
CA ILE A 114 8.68 -1.61 16.23
C ILE A 114 9.43 -1.26 14.94
N ARG A 115 8.70 -0.78 13.91
CA ARG A 115 9.29 -0.52 12.60
C ARG A 115 8.52 0.54 11.82
N ARG A 116 9.21 1.14 10.86
CA ARG A 116 8.61 2.02 9.85
C ARG A 116 9.08 1.56 8.49
N ASP A 117 8.15 1.23 7.63
CA ASP A 117 8.41 0.77 6.27
C ASP A 117 7.86 1.76 5.25
N ALA A 118 8.60 1.96 4.18
CA ALA A 118 8.20 2.79 3.05
C ALA A 118 8.27 1.98 1.76
N TYR A 119 7.20 2.04 0.97
CA TYR A 119 7.05 1.34 -0.30
C TYR A 119 6.62 2.32 -1.39
N TYR A 120 6.91 2.01 -2.65
CA TYR A 120 6.13 2.55 -3.75
C TYR A 120 5.09 1.54 -4.22
N VAL A 121 3.98 2.04 -4.74
CA VAL A 121 2.88 1.22 -5.26
C VAL A 121 3.20 0.86 -6.70
N ALA A 122 3.58 -0.40 -6.94
CA ALA A 122 3.92 -0.90 -8.28
C ALA A 122 2.68 -1.40 -9.04
N LYS A 123 1.72 -1.97 -8.33
CA LYS A 123 0.36 -2.27 -8.78
C LYS A 123 -0.60 -1.80 -7.70
N GLY A 124 -1.44 -0.84 -8.04
CA GLY A 124 -2.40 -0.26 -7.12
C GLY A 124 -3.64 -1.10 -6.95
N ASP A 125 -4.37 -0.77 -5.90
CA ASP A 125 -5.67 -1.28 -5.54
C ASP A 125 -6.59 -0.12 -5.15
N SER A 126 -7.89 -0.34 -5.09
CA SER A 126 -8.84 0.63 -4.60
C SER A 126 -8.79 0.67 -3.07
N VAL A 127 -8.62 1.86 -2.52
CA VAL A 127 -8.85 2.07 -1.09
C VAL A 127 -10.34 2.27 -0.87
N GLY A 128 -10.93 1.49 0.03
CA GLY A 128 -12.35 1.64 0.39
C GLY A 128 -12.61 2.96 1.11
N ASP A 129 -13.88 3.37 1.16
CA ASP A 129 -14.33 4.56 1.89
C ASP A 129 -13.97 4.49 3.38
N ALA A 130 -13.92 5.65 4.03
CA ALA A 130 -13.69 5.73 5.47
C ALA A 130 -14.76 4.93 6.24
N GLY A 131 -14.33 4.13 7.21
CA GLY A 131 -15.17 3.22 7.98
C GLY A 131 -15.32 1.83 7.36
N THR A 132 -14.86 1.59 6.13
CA THR A 132 -14.88 0.24 5.54
C THR A 132 -13.83 -0.67 6.17
N THR A 133 -14.16 -1.95 6.25
CA THR A 133 -13.24 -3.02 6.67
C THR A 133 -13.07 -4.01 5.55
N ASN A 134 -11.88 -4.60 5.46
CA ASN A 134 -11.55 -5.66 4.51
C ASN A 134 -10.64 -6.70 5.18
N ALA A 135 -10.54 -7.88 4.58
CA ALA A 135 -9.59 -8.90 4.96
C ALA A 135 -8.46 -8.96 3.92
N ASN A 136 -7.22 -9.03 4.38
CA ASN A 136 -6.06 -9.04 3.52
C ASN A 136 -5.18 -10.25 3.83
N TYR A 137 -4.64 -10.85 2.78
CA TYR A 137 -3.48 -11.74 2.85
C TYR A 137 -2.30 -11.04 2.21
N ASN A 138 -1.21 -10.90 2.96
CA ASN A 138 0.02 -10.29 2.50
C ASN A 138 1.12 -11.33 2.40
N LEU A 139 1.85 -11.29 1.30
CA LEU A 139 3.02 -12.12 1.05
C LEU A 139 4.21 -11.21 0.75
N VAL A 140 5.17 -11.19 1.66
CA VAL A 140 6.47 -10.55 1.43
C VAL A 140 7.37 -11.56 0.71
N SER A 141 7.96 -11.15 -0.38
CA SER A 141 8.80 -11.99 -1.24
C SER A 141 10.04 -11.25 -1.72
N ARG A 142 11.07 -11.99 -2.11
CA ARG A 142 12.16 -11.48 -2.95
C ARG A 142 11.82 -11.76 -4.41
N THR A 143 12.12 -10.81 -5.28
CA THR A 143 11.99 -10.97 -6.73
C THR A 143 13.05 -10.16 -7.47
N ASN A 144 13.52 -10.70 -8.58
CA ASN A 144 14.37 -9.97 -9.53
C ASN A 144 13.57 -9.49 -10.75
N ASP A 145 12.27 -9.82 -10.82
CA ASP A 145 11.38 -9.47 -11.91
C ASP A 145 10.05 -8.89 -11.38
N VAL A 146 10.10 -7.62 -10.99
CA VAL A 146 8.90 -6.88 -10.54
C VAL A 146 7.85 -6.81 -11.65
N SER A 147 8.26 -6.65 -12.90
CA SER A 147 7.36 -6.54 -14.04
C SER A 147 6.62 -7.86 -14.30
N GLY A 148 7.33 -8.98 -14.29
CA GLY A 148 6.74 -10.32 -14.38
C GLY A 148 5.81 -10.60 -13.22
N TYR A 149 6.17 -10.18 -12.01
CA TYR A 149 5.32 -10.33 -10.84
C TYR A 149 4.01 -9.55 -10.96
N ILE A 150 4.06 -8.28 -11.42
CA ILE A 150 2.85 -7.47 -11.71
C ILE A 150 1.96 -8.20 -12.71
N LYS A 151 2.54 -8.72 -13.81
CA LYS A 151 1.80 -9.45 -14.84
C LYS A 151 1.13 -10.70 -14.28
N ALA A 152 1.84 -11.50 -13.47
CA ALA A 152 1.30 -12.69 -12.84
C ALA A 152 0.13 -12.35 -11.88
N LEU A 153 0.25 -11.31 -11.06
CA LEU A 153 -0.82 -10.81 -10.19
C LEU A 153 -2.04 -10.32 -10.97
N THR A 154 -1.82 -9.59 -12.07
CA THR A 154 -2.91 -9.10 -12.93
C THR A 154 -3.66 -10.26 -13.59
N ASN A 155 -2.94 -11.28 -14.05
CA ASN A 155 -3.55 -12.48 -14.63
C ASN A 155 -4.35 -13.27 -13.58
N MET A 156 -3.83 -13.41 -12.36
CA MET A 156 -4.52 -14.05 -11.24
C MET A 156 -5.82 -13.32 -10.88
N GLU A 157 -5.79 -12.00 -10.77
CA GLU A 157 -6.96 -11.17 -10.49
C GLU A 157 -8.02 -11.31 -11.58
N ALA A 158 -7.61 -11.29 -12.86
CA ALA A 158 -8.51 -11.52 -13.99
C ALA A 158 -9.07 -12.95 -14.02
N ALA A 159 -8.29 -13.96 -13.61
CA ALA A 159 -8.77 -15.34 -13.47
C ALA A 159 -9.76 -15.46 -12.31
N ALA A 160 -9.49 -14.83 -11.17
CA ALA A 160 -10.39 -14.75 -10.03
C ALA A 160 -11.75 -14.16 -10.43
N ALA A 161 -11.78 -13.03 -11.11
CA ALA A 161 -13.01 -12.39 -11.58
C ALA A 161 -13.84 -13.31 -12.50
N ARG A 162 -13.21 -14.02 -13.43
CA ARG A 162 -13.90 -15.00 -14.30
C ARG A 162 -14.49 -16.20 -13.55
N ASN A 163 -14.01 -16.46 -12.33
CA ASN A 163 -14.45 -17.58 -11.50
C ASN A 163 -15.32 -17.12 -10.32
N GLY A 164 -15.94 -15.94 -10.43
CA GLY A 164 -16.89 -15.42 -9.46
C GLY A 164 -16.26 -14.72 -8.25
N PHE A 165 -15.00 -14.30 -8.35
CA PHE A 165 -14.25 -13.53 -7.35
C PHE A 165 -13.86 -12.16 -7.89
N ASP A 166 -14.81 -11.43 -8.47
CA ASP A 166 -14.64 -10.09 -9.03
C ASP A 166 -14.50 -8.98 -7.97
N ASP A 167 -14.76 -9.33 -6.72
CA ASP A 167 -14.58 -8.52 -5.52
C ASP A 167 -13.21 -8.75 -4.82
N ILE A 168 -12.36 -9.61 -5.37
CA ILE A 168 -10.98 -9.79 -4.93
C ILE A 168 -10.08 -8.87 -5.74
N SER A 169 -9.26 -8.09 -5.06
CA SER A 169 -8.26 -7.23 -5.68
C SER A 169 -6.85 -7.58 -5.21
N VAL A 170 -5.86 -7.19 -6.02
CA VAL A 170 -4.45 -7.53 -5.75
C VAL A 170 -3.55 -6.32 -5.96
N ALA A 171 -2.77 -5.99 -4.96
CA ALA A 171 -1.77 -4.93 -5.02
C ALA A 171 -0.34 -5.47 -4.92
N LEU A 172 0.64 -4.68 -5.38
CA LEU A 172 2.07 -4.94 -5.20
C LEU A 172 2.78 -3.68 -4.73
N TYR A 173 3.46 -3.79 -3.62
CA TYR A 173 4.25 -2.75 -3.00
C TYR A 173 5.72 -3.13 -3.04
N VAL A 174 6.59 -2.22 -3.52
CA VAL A 174 8.03 -2.46 -3.60
C VAL A 174 8.73 -1.65 -2.52
N SER A 175 9.56 -2.30 -1.72
CA SER A 175 10.30 -1.68 -0.63
C SER A 175 11.23 -0.58 -1.14
N VAL A 176 11.15 0.60 -0.52
CA VAL A 176 12.06 1.74 -0.72
C VAL A 176 12.96 1.91 0.50
N ALA A 177 12.38 1.82 1.70
CA ALA A 177 13.10 1.90 2.97
C ALA A 177 12.36 1.05 4.00
N SER A 178 12.83 -0.16 4.27
CA SER A 178 12.16 -1.16 5.11
C SER A 178 13.14 -1.99 5.94
N GLY A 179 14.29 -1.41 6.30
CA GLY A 179 15.28 -2.04 7.17
C GLY A 179 15.71 -3.43 6.68
N ASP A 180 15.45 -4.46 7.47
CA ASP A 180 15.76 -5.87 7.19
C ASP A 180 14.95 -6.47 6.03
N ARG A 181 13.85 -5.81 5.63
CA ARG A 181 13.04 -6.14 4.46
C ARG A 181 13.47 -5.40 3.19
N ALA A 182 14.64 -4.75 3.18
CA ALA A 182 15.17 -4.09 1.99
C ALA A 182 15.28 -5.06 0.82
N GLY A 183 14.91 -4.61 -0.38
CA GLY A 183 14.91 -5.42 -1.60
C GLY A 183 13.79 -6.47 -1.68
N THR A 184 12.78 -6.37 -0.82
CA THR A 184 11.58 -7.21 -0.92
C THR A 184 10.43 -6.46 -1.60
N VAL A 185 9.43 -7.22 -2.00
CA VAL A 185 8.12 -6.75 -2.43
C VAL A 185 7.05 -7.36 -1.53
N MET A 186 5.92 -6.69 -1.37
CA MET A 186 4.76 -7.19 -0.64
C MET A 186 3.56 -7.23 -1.58
N ALA A 187 3.09 -8.43 -1.91
CA ALA A 187 1.82 -8.63 -2.59
C ALA A 187 0.69 -8.69 -1.55
N SER A 188 -0.42 -8.00 -1.82
CA SER A 188 -1.61 -8.00 -0.96
C SER A 188 -2.80 -8.49 -1.76
N VAL A 189 -3.46 -9.55 -1.29
CA VAL A 189 -4.75 -10.01 -1.80
C VAL A 189 -5.81 -9.50 -0.84
N GLN A 190 -6.77 -8.73 -1.35
CA GLN A 190 -7.80 -8.10 -0.55
C GLN A 190 -9.18 -8.65 -0.90
N ALA A 191 -9.99 -8.88 0.12
CA ALA A 191 -11.37 -9.32 0.03
C ALA A 191 -12.26 -8.44 0.93
N PRO A 192 -13.57 -8.32 0.64
CA PRO A 192 -14.50 -7.56 1.46
C PRO A 192 -14.56 -8.01 2.93
N ASN A 193 -14.26 -9.29 3.21
CA ASN A 193 -14.25 -9.85 4.56
C ASN A 193 -13.47 -11.18 4.59
N GLY A 194 -13.31 -11.74 5.80
CA GLY A 194 -12.58 -12.99 6.02
C GLY A 194 -13.22 -14.22 5.36
N ASP A 195 -14.55 -14.30 5.35
CA ASP A 195 -15.26 -15.42 4.72
C ASP A 195 -15.00 -15.45 3.21
N ARG A 196 -15.00 -14.27 2.59
CA ARG A 196 -14.76 -14.12 1.16
C ARG A 196 -13.29 -14.45 0.81
N LEU A 197 -12.36 -14.00 1.66
CA LEU A 197 -10.94 -14.35 1.52
C LEU A 197 -10.73 -15.87 1.68
N GLY A 198 -11.39 -16.49 2.67
CA GLY A 198 -11.38 -17.93 2.88
C GLY A 198 -11.91 -18.70 1.68
N ALA A 199 -13.07 -18.31 1.15
CA ALA A 199 -13.66 -18.92 -0.05
C ALA A 199 -12.76 -18.83 -1.27
N PHE A 200 -12.00 -17.73 -1.42
CA PHE A 200 -10.99 -17.59 -2.45
C PHE A 200 -9.83 -18.59 -2.25
N PHE A 201 -9.35 -18.77 -1.03
CA PHE A 201 -8.30 -19.77 -0.74
C PHE A 201 -8.78 -21.22 -0.83
N ASP A 202 -10.07 -21.50 -0.65
CA ASP A 202 -10.63 -22.84 -0.89
C ASP A 202 -10.52 -23.27 -2.36
N GLN A 203 -10.29 -22.31 -3.28
CA GLN A 203 -10.05 -22.60 -4.70
C GLN A 203 -8.64 -23.10 -5.02
N ARG A 204 -7.73 -23.21 -4.03
CA ARG A 204 -6.31 -23.53 -4.26
C ARG A 204 -6.07 -24.81 -5.08
N GLU A 205 -6.97 -25.79 -4.99
CA GLU A 205 -6.90 -27.05 -5.72
C GLU A 205 -7.68 -27.02 -7.05
N SER A 206 -8.36 -25.91 -7.36
CA SER A 206 -9.05 -25.75 -8.64
C SER A 206 -8.04 -25.57 -9.78
N SER A 207 -8.42 -26.02 -11.00
CA SER A 207 -7.55 -25.93 -12.17
C SER A 207 -7.13 -24.50 -12.48
N TRP A 208 -8.06 -23.53 -12.39
CA TRP A 208 -7.77 -22.13 -12.68
C TRP A 208 -6.82 -21.49 -11.66
N MET A 209 -6.92 -21.85 -10.37
CA MET A 209 -6.04 -21.35 -9.33
C MET A 209 -4.65 -21.97 -9.49
N THR A 210 -4.57 -23.29 -9.72
CA THR A 210 -3.31 -23.98 -9.97
C THR A 210 -2.57 -23.40 -11.18
N GLU A 211 -3.27 -23.14 -12.29
CA GLU A 211 -2.72 -22.48 -13.47
C GLU A 211 -2.22 -21.05 -13.12
N SER A 212 -3.04 -20.26 -12.41
CA SER A 212 -2.65 -18.91 -11.97
C SER A 212 -1.41 -18.94 -11.08
N MET A 213 -1.34 -19.88 -10.12
CA MET A 213 -0.22 -20.00 -9.19
C MET A 213 1.07 -20.43 -9.90
N SER A 214 1.00 -21.26 -10.94
CA SER A 214 2.17 -21.65 -11.73
C SER A 214 2.85 -20.48 -12.44
N THR A 215 2.12 -19.39 -12.69
CA THR A 215 2.71 -18.16 -13.29
C THR A 215 3.70 -17.44 -12.38
N PHE A 216 3.73 -17.77 -11.09
CA PHE A 216 4.69 -17.21 -10.12
C PHE A 216 5.96 -18.04 -9.98
N ASP A 217 6.03 -19.21 -10.64
CA ASP A 217 7.19 -20.10 -10.56
C ASP A 217 8.45 -19.41 -11.09
N GLY A 218 9.50 -19.43 -10.29
CA GLY A 218 10.77 -18.75 -10.61
C GLY A 218 10.74 -17.23 -10.52
N ILE A 219 9.58 -16.59 -10.34
CA ILE A 219 9.46 -15.11 -10.24
C ILE A 219 9.66 -14.63 -8.81
N ARG A 220 9.17 -15.37 -7.81
CA ARG A 220 9.20 -14.95 -6.41
C ARG A 220 9.77 -16.01 -5.48
N GLN A 221 10.41 -15.55 -4.41
CA GLN A 221 10.82 -16.35 -3.27
C GLN A 221 10.11 -15.82 -2.02
N PRO A 222 9.12 -16.55 -1.48
CA PRO A 222 8.43 -16.15 -0.24
C PRO A 222 9.40 -15.98 0.93
N VAL A 223 9.14 -14.97 1.78
CA VAL A 223 9.90 -14.67 3.00
C VAL A 223 9.02 -14.82 4.23
N ILE A 224 7.86 -14.16 4.23
CA ILE A 224 6.88 -14.21 5.30
C ILE A 224 5.50 -13.91 4.72
N ASP A 225 4.47 -14.51 5.30
CA ASP A 225 3.09 -14.20 4.98
C ASP A 225 2.27 -13.98 6.25
N PHE A 226 1.17 -13.25 6.12
CA PHE A 226 0.27 -12.98 7.22
C PHE A 226 -1.11 -12.55 6.72
N MET A 227 -2.13 -12.90 7.48
CA MET A 227 -3.51 -12.44 7.29
C MET A 227 -3.82 -11.34 8.27
N MET A 228 -4.63 -10.38 7.85
CA MET A 228 -5.06 -9.28 8.71
C MET A 228 -6.42 -8.75 8.32
N GLN A 229 -7.09 -8.15 9.29
CA GLN A 229 -8.27 -7.33 9.08
C GLN A 229 -7.85 -5.86 9.10
N CYS A 230 -8.24 -5.13 8.08
CA CYS A 230 -7.91 -3.72 7.92
C CYS A 230 -9.17 -2.86 8.02
N THR A 231 -9.01 -1.65 8.56
CA THR A 231 -10.04 -0.62 8.58
C THR A 231 -9.47 0.66 7.98
N THR A 232 -10.17 1.23 7.01
CA THR A 232 -9.89 2.57 6.48
C THR A 232 -10.44 3.61 7.46
N LEU A 233 -9.57 4.46 8.00
CA LEU A 233 -9.96 5.48 8.98
C LEU A 233 -10.30 6.83 8.34
N SER A 234 -9.61 7.17 7.26
CA SER A 234 -9.86 8.39 6.50
C SER A 234 -9.46 8.26 5.04
N VAL A 235 -10.17 8.98 4.19
CA VAL A 235 -9.87 9.22 2.78
C VAL A 235 -9.94 10.73 2.53
N ASN A 236 -8.91 11.29 1.92
CA ASN A 236 -8.88 12.70 1.50
C ASN A 236 -9.25 12.76 0.01
N ASN A 237 -10.35 13.38 -0.29
CA ASN A 237 -10.85 13.63 -1.67
C ASN A 237 -10.30 14.95 -2.19
#